data_c0df10e2de01dfe0842a6340a0347aa7
#
_entry.id   c0df10e2de01dfe0842a6340a0347aa7
#
_cell.length_a   1.000
_cell.length_b   1.000
_cell.length_c   1.000
_cell.angle_alpha   90.00
_cell.angle_beta   90.00
_cell.angle_gamma   90.00
#
_symmetry.space_group_name_H-M   'P 1'
#
loop_
_entity.id
_entity.type
_entity.pdbx_description
1 polymer ?
#
loop_
_entity_poly.entity_id
_entity_poly.type
_entity_poly.pdbx_seq_one_letter_code
_entity_poly.pdbx_strand_id
1 'polypeptide(L)'
;ELASQFIKDGNEVLDALAEAAASGDLKAFREQLHALRSAAANVGARGIYEMCLGWRHIAPEDFAIRGETHLKKLNEEFERVRMALRGRLSDHTEAA
;
A
#
# COMPACT_ATOMS: atom_id res chain seq x y z
N GLU A 1 -15.40 4.55 -9.28
CA GLU A 1 -14.29 4.69 -10.20
C GLU A 1 -13.05 3.99 -9.63
N LEU A 2 -12.29 3.30 -10.48
CA LEU A 2 -11.22 2.39 -10.06
C LEU A 2 -10.11 3.09 -9.24
N ALA A 3 -9.68 4.26 -9.68
CA ALA A 3 -8.63 5.01 -8.98
C ALA A 3 -9.09 5.48 -7.60
N SER A 4 -10.32 5.99 -7.50
CA SER A 4 -10.89 6.42 -6.22
C SER A 4 -11.07 5.24 -5.27
N GLN A 5 -11.49 4.11 -5.79
CA GLN A 5 -11.65 2.89 -4.99
C GLN A 5 -10.30 2.39 -4.48
N PHE A 6 -9.26 2.45 -5.33
CA PHE A 6 -7.92 2.07 -4.92
C PHE A 6 -7.39 2.95 -3.78
N ILE A 7 -7.61 4.27 -3.87
CA ILE A 7 -7.17 5.21 -2.82
C ILE A 7 -7.88 4.90 -1.51
N LYS A 8 -9.17 4.67 -1.55
CA LYS A 8 -9.96 4.35 -0.36
C LYS A 8 -9.51 3.04 0.27
N ASP A 9 -9.43 1.98 -0.53
CA ASP A 9 -9.04 0.67 -0.05
C ASP A 9 -7.60 0.66 0.45
N GLY A 10 -6.72 1.37 -0.24
CA GLY A 10 -5.32 1.49 0.16
C GLY A 10 -5.15 2.19 1.49
N ASN A 11 -5.90 3.25 1.76
CA ASN A 11 -5.88 3.93 3.04
C ASN A 11 -6.28 2.97 4.18
N GLU A 12 -7.31 2.18 3.97
CA GLU A 12 -7.77 1.20 4.95
C GLU A 12 -6.72 0.12 5.21
N VAL A 13 -6.08 -0.36 4.14
CA VAL A 13 -5.02 -1.37 4.27
C VAL A 13 -3.79 -0.80 4.98
N LEU A 14 -3.40 0.43 4.67
CA LEU A 14 -2.26 1.06 5.34
C LEU A 14 -2.51 1.24 6.83
N ASP A 15 -3.73 1.60 7.22
CA ASP A 15 -4.12 1.68 8.64
C ASP A 15 -4.02 0.31 9.31
N ALA A 16 -4.49 -0.74 8.64
CA ALA A 16 -4.41 -2.10 9.17
C ALA A 16 -2.96 -2.59 9.27
N LEU A 17 -2.10 -2.22 8.32
CA LEU A 17 -0.68 -2.52 8.36
C LEU A 17 0.00 -1.83 9.55
N ALA A 18 -0.34 -0.58 9.81
CA ALA A 18 0.19 0.17 10.96
C ALA A 18 -0.21 -0.49 12.26
N GLU A 19 -1.45 -0.93 12.38
CA GLU A 19 -1.93 -1.65 13.56
C GLU A 19 -1.19 -2.97 13.75
N ALA A 20 -1.01 -3.73 12.68
CA ALA A 20 -0.30 -5.00 12.72
C ALA A 20 1.17 -4.81 13.13
N ALA A 21 1.83 -3.78 12.61
CA ALA A 21 3.21 -3.47 12.97
C ALA A 21 3.32 -3.07 14.45
N ALA A 22 2.41 -2.23 14.93
CA ALA A 22 2.40 -1.78 16.32
C ALA A 22 2.14 -2.91 17.31
N SER A 23 1.29 -3.88 16.94
CA SER A 23 0.95 -5.02 17.81
C SER A 23 1.87 -6.23 17.61
N GLY A 24 2.77 -6.18 16.64
CA GLY A 24 3.66 -7.31 16.35
C GLY A 24 2.95 -8.49 15.68
N ASP A 25 1.85 -8.25 15.00
CA ASP A 25 1.06 -9.28 14.34
C ASP A 25 1.53 -9.50 12.90
N LEU A 26 2.52 -10.37 12.75
CA LEU A 26 3.13 -10.66 11.45
C LEU A 26 2.13 -11.29 10.47
N LYS A 27 1.26 -12.14 10.96
CA LYS A 27 0.26 -12.80 10.11
C LYS A 27 -0.67 -11.77 9.49
N ALA A 28 -1.20 -10.88 10.31
CA ALA A 28 -2.08 -9.81 9.84
C ALA A 28 -1.33 -8.88 8.86
N PHE A 29 -0.07 -8.57 9.16
CA PHE A 29 0.76 -7.73 8.30
C PHE A 29 0.90 -8.37 6.90
N ARG A 30 1.21 -9.65 6.84
CA ARG A 30 1.33 -10.38 5.57
C ARG A 30 0.02 -10.43 4.79
N GLU A 31 -1.09 -10.65 5.50
CA GLU A 31 -2.41 -10.68 4.86
C GLU A 31 -2.77 -9.34 4.23
N GLN A 32 -2.46 -8.25 4.92
CA GLN A 32 -2.72 -6.90 4.41
C GLN A 32 -1.80 -6.56 3.24
N LEU A 33 -0.54 -6.97 3.29
CA LEU A 33 0.37 -6.80 2.14
C LEU A 33 -0.17 -7.50 0.90
N HIS A 34 -0.71 -8.70 1.08
CA HIS A 34 -1.29 -9.45 -0.03
C HIS A 34 -2.51 -8.71 -0.63
N ALA A 35 -3.36 -8.17 0.23
CA ALA A 35 -4.53 -7.40 -0.21
C ALA A 35 -4.11 -6.16 -1.00
N LEU A 36 -3.11 -5.43 -0.49
CA LEU A 36 -2.60 -4.23 -1.17
C LEU A 36 -1.94 -4.58 -2.50
N ARG A 37 -1.20 -5.68 -2.54
CA ARG A 37 -0.57 -6.16 -3.78
C ARG A 37 -1.61 -6.41 -4.87
N SER A 38 -2.70 -7.07 -4.50
CA SER A 38 -3.78 -7.36 -5.45
C SER A 38 -4.44 -6.08 -5.96
N ALA A 39 -4.72 -5.15 -5.07
CA ALA A 39 -5.30 -3.86 -5.43
C ALA A 39 -4.36 -3.06 -6.34
N ALA A 40 -3.07 -3.06 -6.02
CA ALA A 40 -2.05 -2.35 -6.82
C ALA A 40 -1.96 -2.93 -8.24
N ALA A 41 -2.04 -4.24 -8.37
CA ALA A 41 -2.03 -4.89 -9.69
C ALA A 41 -3.20 -4.42 -10.55
N ASN A 42 -4.38 -4.25 -9.95
CA ASN A 42 -5.58 -3.84 -10.67
C ASN A 42 -5.50 -2.43 -11.26
N VAL A 43 -4.75 -1.52 -10.61
CA VAL A 43 -4.61 -0.15 -11.09
C VAL A 43 -3.26 0.11 -11.75
N GLY A 44 -2.40 -0.88 -11.82
CA GLY A 44 -1.07 -0.74 -12.42
C GLY A 44 -0.08 0.03 -11.53
N ALA A 45 -0.28 0.06 -10.22
CA ALA A 45 0.64 0.70 -9.28
C ALA A 45 1.83 -0.22 -9.03
N ARG A 46 2.75 -0.25 -9.97
CA ARG A 46 3.85 -1.21 -10.01
C ARG A 46 4.79 -1.12 -8.82
N GLY A 47 5.14 0.09 -8.39
CA GLY A 47 6.02 0.29 -7.25
C GLY A 47 5.46 -0.32 -5.97
N ILE A 48 4.18 -0.08 -5.72
CA ILE A 48 3.49 -0.67 -4.55
C ILE A 48 3.45 -2.19 -4.67
N TYR A 49 3.11 -2.69 -5.87
CA TYR A 49 3.05 -4.12 -6.13
C TYR A 49 4.38 -4.80 -5.81
N GLU A 50 5.49 -4.24 -6.32
CA GLU A 50 6.81 -4.82 -6.11
C GLU A 50 7.27 -4.74 -4.66
N MET A 51 6.96 -3.65 -3.95
CA MET A 51 7.28 -3.54 -2.53
C MET A 51 6.56 -4.63 -1.72
N CYS A 52 5.26 -4.80 -1.96
CA CYS A 52 4.48 -5.83 -1.28
C CYS A 52 4.98 -7.23 -1.61
N LEU A 53 5.33 -7.46 -2.86
CA LEU A 53 5.85 -8.75 -3.31
C LEU A 53 7.19 -9.06 -2.63
N GLY A 54 8.07 -8.08 -2.52
CA GLY A 54 9.37 -8.24 -1.88
C GLY A 54 9.29 -8.58 -0.40
N TRP A 55 8.22 -8.14 0.26
CA TRP A 55 8.06 -8.36 1.70
C TRP A 55 7.12 -9.53 2.05
N ARG A 56 6.61 -10.26 1.06
CA ARG A 56 5.61 -11.31 1.32
C ARG A 56 6.09 -12.43 2.23
N HIS A 57 7.40 -12.64 2.30
CA HIS A 57 8.02 -13.67 3.14
C HIS A 57 8.96 -13.08 4.20
N ILE A 58 8.67 -11.85 4.65
CA ILE A 58 9.49 -11.19 5.67
C ILE A 58 9.61 -12.08 6.91
N ALA A 59 10.85 -12.27 7.39
CA ALA A 59 11.10 -13.09 8.59
C ALA A 59 10.62 -12.36 9.84
N PRO A 60 10.19 -13.11 10.89
CA PRO A 60 9.74 -12.47 12.14
C PRO A 60 10.75 -11.50 12.74
N GLU A 61 12.03 -11.82 12.69
CA GLU A 61 13.10 -10.97 13.24
C GLU A 61 13.19 -9.66 12.45
N ASP A 62 13.09 -9.74 11.13
CA ASP A 62 13.15 -8.57 10.27
C ASP A 62 11.92 -7.70 10.44
N PHE A 63 10.75 -8.32 10.56
CA PHE A 63 9.50 -7.62 10.84
C PHE A 63 9.58 -6.85 12.16
N ALA A 64 10.11 -7.47 13.21
CA ALA A 64 10.24 -6.82 14.52
C ALA A 64 11.15 -5.60 14.47
N ILE A 65 12.22 -5.66 13.67
CA ILE A 65 13.22 -4.59 13.59
C ILE A 65 12.84 -3.52 12.56
N ARG A 66 12.34 -3.95 11.39
CA ARG A 66 12.18 -3.07 10.23
C ARG A 66 10.74 -2.88 9.75
N GLY A 67 9.77 -3.48 10.43
CA GLY A 67 8.37 -3.39 10.01
C GLY A 67 7.89 -1.96 9.85
N GLU A 68 8.22 -1.11 10.82
CA GLU A 68 7.82 0.31 10.76
C GLU A 68 8.56 1.07 9.65
N THR A 69 9.83 0.74 9.40
CA THR A 69 10.59 1.35 8.32
C THR A 69 10.01 0.97 6.96
N HIS A 70 9.66 -0.30 6.78
CA HIS A 70 9.00 -0.77 5.56
C HIS A 70 7.66 -0.06 5.36
N LEU A 71 6.89 0.06 6.43
CA LEU A 71 5.59 0.73 6.38
C LEU A 71 5.75 2.21 6.00
N LYS A 72 6.76 2.89 6.51
CA LYS A 72 7.04 4.28 6.16
C LYS A 72 7.32 4.41 4.66
N LYS A 73 8.15 3.53 4.12
CA LYS A 73 8.46 3.53 2.68
C LYS A 73 7.22 3.26 1.84
N LEU A 74 6.38 2.34 2.29
CA LEU A 74 5.14 2.02 1.60
C LEU A 74 4.18 3.19 1.60
N ASN A 75 4.06 3.89 2.74
CA ASN A 75 3.23 5.09 2.83
C ASN A 75 3.72 6.18 1.88
N GLU A 76 5.04 6.38 1.78
CA GLU A 76 5.62 7.36 0.86
C GLU A 76 5.29 7.02 -0.60
N GLU A 77 5.41 5.75 -0.97
CA GLU A 77 5.08 5.30 -2.32
C GLU A 77 3.59 5.43 -2.60
N PHE A 78 2.75 5.06 -1.63
CA PHE A 78 1.30 5.19 -1.78
C PHE A 78 0.90 6.65 -1.96
N GLU A 79 1.50 7.57 -1.21
CA GLU A 79 1.22 9.00 -1.36
C GLU A 79 1.57 9.49 -2.77
N ARG A 80 2.70 9.04 -3.31
CA ARG A 80 3.12 9.40 -4.66
C ARG A 80 2.11 8.92 -5.70
N VAL A 81 1.65 7.68 -5.56
CA VAL A 81 0.64 7.09 -6.45
C VAL A 81 -0.70 7.82 -6.31
N ARG A 82 -1.09 8.11 -5.07
CA ARG A 82 -2.34 8.82 -4.79
C ARG A 82 -2.36 10.19 -5.48
N MET A 83 -1.27 10.92 -5.39
CA MET A 83 -1.17 12.24 -6.03
C MET A 83 -1.20 12.13 -7.56
N ALA A 84 -0.54 11.13 -8.12
CA ALA A 84 -0.55 10.90 -9.57
C ALA A 84 -1.96 10.56 -10.06
N LEU A 85 -2.69 9.72 -9.33
CA LEU A 85 -4.06 9.34 -9.68
C LEU A 85 -5.02 10.52 -9.56
N ARG A 86 -4.86 11.33 -8.52
CA ARG A 86 -5.67 12.55 -8.35
C ARG A 86 -5.40 13.56 -9.44
N GLY A 87 -4.14 13.67 -9.85
CA GLY A 87 -3.77 14.53 -10.98
C GLY A 87 -4.49 14.11 -12.26
N ARG A 88 -4.53 12.82 -12.54
CA ARG A 88 -5.25 12.30 -13.71
C ARG A 88 -6.74 12.56 -13.63
N LEU A 89 -7.34 12.38 -12.46
CA LEU A 89 -8.77 12.64 -12.26
C LEU A 89 -9.06 14.13 -12.46
N SER A 90 -8.21 15.00 -11.91
CA SER A 90 -8.35 16.45 -12.05
C SER A 90 -8.19 16.89 -13.51
N ASP A 91 -7.17 16.38 -14.20
CA ASP A 91 -6.92 16.67 -15.60
C ASP A 91 -8.08 16.23 -16.48
N HIS A 92 -8.61 15.05 -16.21
CA HIS A 92 -9.75 14.51 -16.92
C HIS A 92 -10.99 15.41 -16.72
N THR A 93 -11.21 15.86 -15.51
CA THR A 93 -12.32 16.74 -15.17
C THR A 93 -12.19 18.09 -15.89
N GLU A 94 -10.99 18.64 -15.93
CA GLU A 94 -10.73 19.93 -16.60
C GLU A 94 -10.90 19.82 -18.11
N ALA A 95 -10.55 18.67 -18.68
CA ALA A 95 -10.68 18.45 -20.12
C ALA A 95 -12.13 18.33 -20.56
N ALA A 96 -13.00 17.98 -19.67
CA ALA A 96 -14.43 17.87 -19.94
C ALA A 96 -15.10 19.24 -19.97
#